data_ed800bd1b9211557e6eadb8a8d21a1f7
#
_entry.id   ed800bd1b9211557e6eadb8a8d21a1f7
#
_cell.length_a   1.000
_cell.length_b   1.000
_cell.length_c   1.000
_cell.angle_alpha   90.00
_cell.angle_beta   90.00
_cell.angle_gamma   90.00
#
_symmetry.space_group_name_H-M   'P 1'
#
loop_
_entity.id
_entity.type
_entity.pdbx_description
1 polymer ?
#
loop_
_entity_poly.entity_id
_entity_poly.type
_entity_poly.pdbx_seq_one_letter_code
_entity_poly.pdbx_strand_id
1 'polypeptide(L)'
;MKNVIQQYAKDLTAGRLASGYEHSYRTYHLARQVGEDTDYDDQILHAACFLHDIERMVDHPRGSAEKARAILTETGFPAGKVTAVADAIVSHLPGGDPQSVEARLLHDADLLDSIGAVGFARLSIGAFFWHHYRSLEQIIGMVEAELANAEDFIYPKARELARDKKAFLCKAIDQLKKELALSLIHI
;
A
#
# COMPACT_ATOMS: atom_id res chain seq x y z
N MET A 1 -17.01 16.28 0.60
CA MET A 1 -16.43 15.26 1.48
C MET A 1 -15.13 14.67 0.89
N LYS A 2 -15.13 14.00 -0.27
CA LYS A 2 -13.91 13.36 -0.86
C LYS A 2 -12.72 14.32 -0.96
N ASN A 3 -12.89 15.52 -1.49
CA ASN A 3 -11.80 16.50 -1.62
C ASN A 3 -11.20 16.93 -0.26
N VAL A 4 -12.00 16.95 0.80
CA VAL A 4 -11.53 17.27 2.15
C VAL A 4 -10.63 16.15 2.69
N ILE A 5 -11.06 14.89 2.54
CA ILE A 5 -10.26 13.72 2.93
C ILE A 5 -8.92 13.67 2.15
N GLN A 6 -8.98 13.93 0.83
CA GLN A 6 -7.77 14.01 0.01
C GLN A 6 -6.82 15.13 0.47
N GLN A 7 -7.36 16.28 0.90
CA GLN A 7 -6.54 17.37 1.41
C GLN A 7 -5.83 16.97 2.71
N TYR A 8 -6.54 16.33 3.66
CA TYR A 8 -5.90 15.76 4.86
C TYR A 8 -4.79 14.76 4.51
N ALA A 9 -5.04 13.85 3.56
CA ALA A 9 -4.01 12.90 3.11
C ALA A 9 -2.77 13.62 2.55
N LYS A 10 -2.97 14.66 1.72
CA LYS A 10 -1.86 15.47 1.18
C LYS A 10 -1.05 16.15 2.27
N ASP A 11 -1.73 16.80 3.22
CA ASP A 11 -1.06 17.59 4.26
C ASP A 11 -0.29 16.69 5.23
N LEU A 12 -0.89 15.55 5.63
CA LEU A 12 -0.29 14.63 6.58
C LEU A 12 0.82 13.77 5.99
N THR A 13 0.84 13.59 4.67
CA THR A 13 1.87 12.79 3.99
C THR A 13 2.81 13.64 3.13
N ALA A 14 2.81 14.95 3.32
CA ALA A 14 3.65 15.88 2.59
C ALA A 14 5.14 15.48 2.65
N GLY A 15 5.81 15.45 1.51
CA GLY A 15 7.22 15.06 1.39
C GLY A 15 7.50 13.56 1.46
N ARG A 16 6.50 12.70 1.61
CA ARG A 16 6.68 11.25 1.63
C ARG A 16 6.65 10.69 0.20
N LEU A 17 7.79 10.28 -0.33
CA LEU A 17 7.90 9.75 -1.70
C LEU A 17 7.35 8.33 -1.84
N ALA A 18 7.52 7.48 -0.83
CA ALA A 18 7.16 6.07 -0.92
C ALA A 18 5.71 5.78 -0.49
N SER A 19 5.19 6.48 0.53
CA SER A 19 3.84 6.30 1.08
C SER A 19 3.11 7.64 1.27
N GLY A 20 3.26 8.54 0.30
CA GLY A 20 2.59 9.83 0.29
C GLY A 20 1.24 9.79 -0.42
N TYR A 21 0.68 10.97 -0.65
CA TYR A 21 -0.60 11.14 -1.33
C TYR A 21 -0.70 10.38 -2.67
N GLU A 22 0.37 10.35 -3.46
CA GLU A 22 0.39 9.66 -4.75
C GLU A 22 0.20 8.15 -4.61
N HIS A 23 0.71 7.55 -3.52
CA HIS A 23 0.44 6.17 -3.18
C HIS A 23 -1.05 5.96 -2.87
N SER A 24 -1.63 6.74 -1.94
CA SER A 24 -3.05 6.65 -1.59
C SER A 24 -3.95 6.84 -2.82
N TYR A 25 -3.58 7.75 -3.72
CA TYR A 25 -4.30 7.97 -4.97
C TYR A 25 -4.29 6.73 -5.87
N ARG A 26 -3.10 6.11 -6.09
CA ARG A 26 -3.00 4.88 -6.89
C ARG A 26 -3.73 3.71 -6.23
N THR A 27 -3.60 3.56 -4.90
CA THR A 27 -4.30 2.52 -4.13
C THR A 27 -5.80 2.62 -4.33
N TYR A 28 -6.39 3.82 -4.25
CA TYR A 28 -7.82 3.99 -4.50
C TYR A 28 -8.22 3.61 -5.93
N HIS A 29 -7.43 3.97 -6.94
CA HIS A 29 -7.73 3.60 -8.33
C HIS A 29 -7.57 2.10 -8.59
N LEU A 30 -6.55 1.47 -8.00
CA LEU A 30 -6.37 0.01 -8.05
C LEU A 30 -7.52 -0.71 -7.35
N ALA A 31 -7.94 -0.25 -6.16
CA ALA A 31 -9.08 -0.82 -5.44
C ALA A 31 -10.37 -0.79 -6.28
N ARG A 32 -10.64 0.32 -6.97
CA ARG A 32 -11.78 0.43 -7.88
C ARG A 32 -11.65 -0.51 -9.10
N GLN A 33 -10.44 -0.70 -9.62
CA GLN A 33 -10.21 -1.60 -10.75
C GLN A 33 -10.38 -3.07 -10.31
N VAL A 34 -9.90 -3.43 -9.10
CA VAL A 34 -10.12 -4.77 -8.53
C VAL A 34 -11.59 -5.03 -8.27
N GLY A 35 -12.32 -4.01 -7.79
CA GLY A 35 -13.74 -4.09 -7.43
C GLY A 35 -14.71 -3.74 -8.55
N GLU A 36 -14.30 -3.72 -9.83
CA GLU A 36 -15.16 -3.26 -10.95
C GLU A 36 -16.49 -4.01 -11.05
N ASP A 37 -16.52 -5.29 -10.69
CA ASP A 37 -17.70 -6.16 -10.70
C ASP A 37 -18.23 -6.45 -9.27
N THR A 38 -17.84 -5.65 -8.27
CA THR A 38 -18.17 -5.87 -6.87
C THR A 38 -18.99 -4.70 -6.32
N ASP A 39 -20.06 -4.99 -5.59
CA ASP A 39 -20.82 -3.96 -4.87
C ASP A 39 -20.08 -3.57 -3.58
N TYR A 40 -19.74 -2.28 -3.45
CA TYR A 40 -19.06 -1.72 -2.29
C TYR A 40 -19.48 -0.27 -2.03
N ASP A 41 -19.29 0.19 -0.80
CA ASP A 41 -19.51 1.59 -0.44
C ASP A 41 -18.28 2.44 -0.80
N ASP A 42 -18.39 3.20 -1.89
CA ASP A 42 -17.30 4.05 -2.40
C ASP A 42 -16.92 5.20 -1.44
N GLN A 43 -17.76 5.58 -0.49
CA GLN A 43 -17.37 6.55 0.55
C GLN A 43 -16.41 5.90 1.55
N ILE A 44 -16.70 4.66 1.98
CA ILE A 44 -15.84 3.89 2.88
C ILE A 44 -14.51 3.59 2.18
N LEU A 45 -14.56 3.01 0.96
CA LEU A 45 -13.36 2.66 0.20
C LEU A 45 -12.45 3.87 -0.04
N HIS A 46 -13.03 4.99 -0.49
CA HIS A 46 -12.28 6.21 -0.71
C HIS A 46 -11.60 6.69 0.57
N ALA A 47 -12.34 6.80 1.69
CA ALA A 47 -11.78 7.27 2.95
C ALA A 47 -10.68 6.33 3.47
N ALA A 48 -10.89 5.02 3.40
CA ALA A 48 -9.91 4.03 3.81
C ALA A 48 -8.63 4.12 2.97
N CYS A 49 -8.72 4.17 1.64
CA CYS A 49 -7.56 4.28 0.74
C CYS A 49 -6.75 5.57 0.95
N PHE A 50 -7.40 6.71 1.23
CA PHE A 50 -6.67 7.96 1.43
C PHE A 50 -6.09 8.12 2.83
N LEU A 51 -6.61 7.40 3.82
CA LEU A 51 -6.21 7.56 5.22
C LEU A 51 -5.44 6.36 5.80
N HIS A 52 -5.20 5.27 5.06
CA HIS A 52 -4.58 4.06 5.61
C HIS A 52 -3.12 4.28 6.06
N ASP A 53 -2.39 5.15 5.40
CA ASP A 53 -0.94 5.39 5.60
C ASP A 53 -0.62 6.80 6.13
N ILE A 54 -1.58 7.50 6.76
CA ILE A 54 -1.35 8.86 7.28
C ILE A 54 -0.43 8.90 8.49
N GLU A 55 -0.27 7.79 9.21
CA GLU A 55 0.74 7.59 10.26
C GLU A 55 1.87 6.66 9.80
N ARG A 56 3.05 6.77 10.46
CA ARG A 56 4.25 5.98 10.17
C ARG A 56 4.95 5.50 11.44
N MET A 57 4.17 5.10 12.42
CA MET A 57 4.67 4.49 13.65
C MET A 57 4.85 2.97 13.45
N VAL A 58 5.43 2.30 14.44
CA VAL A 58 5.64 0.83 14.44
C VAL A 58 4.33 0.08 14.18
N ASP A 59 3.20 0.57 14.71
CA ASP A 59 1.84 0.05 14.45
C ASP A 59 1.04 1.09 13.65
N HIS A 60 1.53 1.40 12.42
CA HIS A 60 0.92 2.42 11.59
C HIS A 60 -0.54 2.15 11.20
N PRO A 61 -1.03 0.89 11.01
CA PRO A 61 -2.43 0.68 10.72
C PRO A 61 -3.35 1.17 11.85
N ARG A 62 -3.01 0.88 13.11
CA ARG A 62 -3.80 1.37 14.24
C ARG A 62 -3.69 2.87 14.43
N GLY A 63 -2.48 3.43 14.36
CA GLY A 63 -2.28 4.87 14.43
C GLY A 63 -3.03 5.63 13.32
N SER A 64 -2.98 5.13 12.08
CA SER A 64 -3.74 5.69 10.95
C SER A 64 -5.24 5.57 11.17
N ALA A 65 -5.74 4.44 11.68
CA ALA A 65 -7.16 4.24 11.95
C ALA A 65 -7.69 5.18 13.04
N GLU A 66 -6.95 5.38 14.13
CA GLU A 66 -7.32 6.32 15.20
C GLU A 66 -7.39 7.76 14.68
N LYS A 67 -6.38 8.18 13.93
CA LYS A 67 -6.34 9.50 13.32
C LYS A 67 -7.43 9.69 12.27
N ALA A 68 -7.71 8.65 11.47
CA ALA A 68 -8.80 8.65 10.51
C ALA A 68 -10.16 8.83 11.19
N ARG A 69 -10.42 8.17 12.34
CA ARG A 69 -11.65 8.37 13.12
C ARG A 69 -11.82 9.83 13.55
N ALA A 70 -10.75 10.47 14.03
CA ALA A 70 -10.80 11.88 14.43
C ALA A 70 -11.12 12.80 13.24
N ILE A 71 -10.39 12.65 12.13
CA ILE A 71 -10.60 13.43 10.88
C ILE A 71 -12.01 13.26 10.35
N LEU A 72 -12.50 12.02 10.26
CA LEU A 72 -13.82 11.72 9.72
C LEU A 72 -14.93 12.30 10.59
N THR A 73 -14.77 12.28 11.92
CA THR A 73 -15.72 12.88 12.85
C THR A 73 -15.73 14.41 12.72
N GLU A 74 -14.55 15.03 12.68
CA GLU A 74 -14.41 16.49 12.54
C GLU A 74 -15.01 17.01 11.23
N THR A 75 -14.83 16.25 10.15
CA THR A 75 -15.30 16.65 8.81
C THR A 75 -16.78 16.35 8.55
N GLY A 76 -17.51 15.78 9.50
CA GLY A 76 -18.93 15.43 9.36
C GLY A 76 -19.15 14.25 8.40
N PHE A 77 -18.20 13.31 8.32
CA PHE A 77 -18.38 12.05 7.58
C PHE A 77 -19.52 11.24 8.21
N PRO A 78 -20.31 10.46 7.43
CA PRO A 78 -21.43 9.68 7.99
C PRO A 78 -20.99 8.80 9.17
N ALA A 79 -21.50 9.10 10.35
CA ALA A 79 -21.07 8.48 11.61
C ALA A 79 -21.14 6.94 11.58
N GLY A 80 -22.18 6.38 10.93
CA GLY A 80 -22.35 4.93 10.77
C GLY A 80 -21.28 4.24 9.91
N LYS A 81 -20.46 5.00 9.18
CA LYS A 81 -19.41 4.47 8.29
C LYS A 81 -17.99 4.61 8.88
N VAL A 82 -17.80 5.42 9.91
CA VAL A 82 -16.47 5.72 10.48
C VAL A 82 -15.78 4.45 10.98
N THR A 83 -16.51 3.57 11.65
CA THR A 83 -15.97 2.30 12.14
C THR A 83 -15.53 1.40 11.01
N ALA A 84 -16.32 1.26 9.95
CA ALA A 84 -15.96 0.45 8.79
C ALA A 84 -14.69 0.94 8.09
N VAL A 85 -14.50 2.27 7.97
CA VAL A 85 -13.25 2.86 7.45
C VAL A 85 -12.06 2.48 8.33
N ALA A 86 -12.18 2.64 9.64
CA ALA A 86 -11.08 2.36 10.56
C ALA A 86 -10.74 0.85 10.60
N ASP A 87 -11.73 -0.03 10.55
CA ASP A 87 -11.52 -1.48 10.52
C ASP A 87 -10.84 -1.92 9.22
N ALA A 88 -11.21 -1.32 8.09
CA ALA A 88 -10.51 -1.53 6.82
C ALA A 88 -9.04 -1.10 6.92
N ILE A 89 -8.76 0.05 7.54
CA ILE A 89 -7.38 0.54 7.74
C ILE A 89 -6.59 -0.40 8.64
N VAL A 90 -7.17 -0.90 9.75
CA VAL A 90 -6.45 -1.79 10.69
C VAL A 90 -6.04 -3.10 10.03
N SER A 91 -6.86 -3.63 9.11
CA SER A 91 -6.68 -4.97 8.54
C SER A 91 -5.99 -5.01 7.16
N HIS A 92 -5.48 -3.86 6.65
CA HIS A 92 -5.03 -3.78 5.24
C HIS A 92 -3.69 -4.48 4.96
N LEU A 93 -2.84 -4.69 5.96
CA LEU A 93 -1.52 -5.29 5.75
C LEU A 93 -1.59 -6.80 5.44
N PRO A 94 -0.56 -7.36 4.76
CA PRO A 94 -0.42 -8.81 4.62
C PRO A 94 -0.48 -9.54 5.97
N GLY A 95 -1.24 -10.64 6.03
CA GLY A 95 -1.53 -11.35 7.27
C GLY A 95 -2.62 -10.70 8.14
N GLY A 96 -3.19 -9.57 7.72
CA GLY A 96 -4.41 -9.02 8.30
C GLY A 96 -5.63 -9.89 7.95
N ASP A 97 -6.74 -9.64 8.65
CA ASP A 97 -8.01 -10.36 8.43
C ASP A 97 -9.11 -9.38 7.98
N PRO A 98 -9.07 -8.91 6.71
CA PRO A 98 -10.04 -7.94 6.20
C PRO A 98 -11.41 -8.59 6.01
N GLN A 99 -12.42 -8.14 6.78
CA GLN A 99 -13.74 -8.75 6.80
C GLN A 99 -14.72 -8.12 5.80
N SER A 100 -14.69 -6.80 5.63
CA SER A 100 -15.60 -6.12 4.69
C SER A 100 -15.07 -6.16 3.25
N VAL A 101 -15.96 -5.87 2.31
CA VAL A 101 -15.60 -5.76 0.88
C VAL A 101 -14.55 -4.67 0.70
N GLU A 102 -14.75 -3.51 1.30
CA GLU A 102 -13.85 -2.36 1.19
C GLU A 102 -12.48 -2.64 1.82
N ALA A 103 -12.45 -3.38 2.94
CA ALA A 103 -11.20 -3.80 3.58
C ALA A 103 -10.39 -4.74 2.68
N ARG A 104 -11.05 -5.71 2.03
CA ARG A 104 -10.42 -6.64 1.08
C ARG A 104 -9.94 -5.93 -0.18
N LEU A 105 -10.70 -4.95 -0.68
CA LEU A 105 -10.30 -4.13 -1.82
C LEU A 105 -9.09 -3.25 -1.48
N LEU A 106 -9.04 -2.65 -0.29
CA LEU A 106 -7.88 -1.88 0.16
C LEU A 106 -6.65 -2.77 0.31
N HIS A 107 -6.78 -3.93 0.95
CA HIS A 107 -5.71 -4.92 1.10
C HIS A 107 -5.06 -5.27 -0.25
N ASP A 108 -5.86 -5.71 -1.22
CA ASP A 108 -5.36 -6.11 -2.53
C ASP A 108 -4.75 -4.93 -3.31
N ALA A 109 -5.35 -3.75 -3.20
CA ALA A 109 -4.87 -2.57 -3.88
C ALA A 109 -3.55 -2.04 -3.33
N ASP A 110 -3.35 -2.05 -2.02
CA ASP A 110 -2.09 -1.67 -1.38
C ASP A 110 -0.98 -2.64 -1.76
N LEU A 111 -1.26 -3.94 -1.70
CA LEU A 111 -0.35 -4.98 -2.14
C LEU A 111 0.00 -4.87 -3.63
N LEU A 112 -0.95 -4.51 -4.50
CA LEU A 112 -0.69 -4.22 -5.91
C LEU A 112 0.23 -3.01 -6.12
N ASP A 113 0.12 -1.97 -5.30
CA ASP A 113 0.98 -0.78 -5.40
C ASP A 113 2.39 -1.02 -4.81
N SER A 114 2.58 -2.10 -4.02
CA SER A 114 3.88 -2.51 -3.50
C SER A 114 4.71 -3.33 -4.49
N ILE A 115 4.13 -3.79 -5.60
CA ILE A 115 4.81 -4.59 -6.62
C ILE A 115 4.91 -3.89 -7.98
N GLY A 116 5.71 -4.43 -8.89
CA GLY A 116 5.98 -3.83 -10.20
C GLY A 116 7.02 -2.71 -10.13
N ALA A 117 7.14 -1.92 -11.19
CA ALA A 117 8.14 -0.86 -11.29
C ALA A 117 7.96 0.24 -10.24
N VAL A 118 6.71 0.66 -10.00
CA VAL A 118 6.39 1.64 -8.97
C VAL A 118 6.68 1.08 -7.58
N GLY A 119 6.26 -0.15 -7.31
CA GLY A 119 6.55 -0.84 -6.05
C GLY A 119 8.05 -0.96 -5.80
N PHE A 120 8.83 -1.41 -6.78
CA PHE A 120 10.28 -1.47 -6.68
C PHE A 120 10.92 -0.14 -6.29
N ALA A 121 10.51 0.96 -6.94
CA ALA A 121 11.02 2.29 -6.62
C ALA A 121 10.61 2.73 -5.20
N ARG A 122 9.34 2.53 -4.81
CA ARG A 122 8.83 2.85 -3.47
C ARG A 122 9.56 2.07 -2.38
N LEU A 123 9.74 0.76 -2.56
CA LEU A 123 10.44 -0.10 -1.63
C LEU A 123 11.91 0.33 -1.46
N SER A 124 12.60 0.64 -2.56
CA SER A 124 13.99 1.11 -2.52
C SER A 124 14.12 2.44 -1.75
N ILE A 125 13.20 3.37 -1.97
CA ILE A 125 13.15 4.63 -1.22
C ILE A 125 12.84 4.36 0.26
N GLY A 126 11.84 3.53 0.55
CA GLY A 126 11.45 3.16 1.90
C GLY A 126 12.55 2.43 2.66
N ALA A 127 13.29 1.56 2.00
CA ALA A 127 14.44 0.86 2.55
C ALA A 127 15.49 1.83 3.10
N PHE A 128 15.80 2.87 2.34
CA PHE A 128 16.76 3.88 2.76
C PHE A 128 16.24 4.75 3.92
N PHE A 129 15.04 5.32 3.79
CA PHE A 129 14.54 6.32 4.73
C PHE A 129 13.99 5.73 6.03
N TRP A 130 13.34 4.56 5.99
CA TRP A 130 12.64 4.01 7.16
C TRP A 130 13.34 2.81 7.79
N HIS A 131 13.92 1.92 6.95
CA HIS A 131 14.62 0.74 7.45
C HIS A 131 16.11 0.97 7.63
N HIS A 132 16.63 2.15 7.22
CA HIS A 132 18.06 2.49 7.29
C HIS A 132 18.95 1.44 6.64
N TYR A 133 18.47 0.76 5.60
CA TYR A 133 19.26 -0.21 4.86
C TYR A 133 20.48 0.46 4.21
N ARG A 134 21.59 -0.27 4.15
CA ARG A 134 22.89 0.24 3.70
C ARG A 134 23.46 -0.57 2.55
N SER A 135 22.77 -1.63 2.09
CA SER A 135 23.25 -2.46 0.99
C SER A 135 22.11 -2.81 0.03
N LEU A 136 22.46 -3.11 -1.22
CA LEU A 136 21.51 -3.53 -2.23
C LEU A 136 20.97 -4.94 -1.94
N GLU A 137 21.73 -5.79 -1.28
CA GLU A 137 21.28 -7.12 -0.84
C GLU A 137 20.11 -7.02 0.14
N GLN A 138 20.13 -6.04 1.05
CA GLN A 138 19.00 -5.79 1.96
C GLN A 138 17.75 -5.33 1.20
N ILE A 139 17.91 -4.50 0.16
CA ILE A 139 16.80 -4.09 -0.71
C ILE A 139 16.26 -5.29 -1.48
N ILE A 140 17.13 -6.15 -2.02
CA ILE A 140 16.72 -7.38 -2.70
C ILE A 140 15.87 -8.25 -1.76
N GLY A 141 16.35 -8.50 -0.53
CA GLY A 141 15.61 -9.29 0.45
C GLY A 141 14.22 -8.71 0.77
N MET A 142 14.10 -7.38 0.85
CA MET A 142 12.81 -6.73 1.05
C MET A 142 11.87 -6.90 -0.14
N VAL A 143 12.38 -6.77 -1.36
CA VAL A 143 11.57 -6.96 -2.58
C VAL A 143 11.15 -8.43 -2.74
N GLU A 144 11.99 -9.39 -2.35
CA GLU A 144 11.64 -10.82 -2.31
C GLU A 144 10.54 -11.11 -1.30
N ALA A 145 10.56 -10.46 -0.13
CA ALA A 145 9.49 -10.56 0.86
C ALA A 145 8.16 -10.03 0.33
N GLU A 146 8.19 -8.91 -0.40
CA GLU A 146 6.97 -8.38 -1.04
C GLU A 146 6.43 -9.29 -2.16
N LEU A 147 7.31 -9.96 -2.90
CA LEU A 147 6.88 -10.97 -3.86
C LEU A 147 6.19 -12.16 -3.18
N ALA A 148 6.66 -12.56 -1.99
CA ALA A 148 6.01 -13.61 -1.20
C ALA A 148 4.65 -13.13 -0.66
N ASN A 149 4.55 -11.90 -0.14
CA ASN A 149 3.29 -11.29 0.28
C ASN A 149 2.27 -11.23 -0.86
N ALA A 150 2.72 -11.04 -2.10
CA ALA A 150 1.87 -11.00 -3.28
C ALA A 150 1.20 -12.34 -3.67
N GLU A 151 1.36 -13.39 -2.87
CA GLU A 151 0.53 -14.62 -2.95
C GLU A 151 -0.79 -14.48 -2.18
N ASP A 152 -0.91 -13.50 -1.28
CA ASP A 152 -2.07 -13.31 -0.39
C ASP A 152 -3.25 -12.55 -1.03
N PHE A 153 -3.21 -12.26 -2.34
CA PHE A 153 -4.33 -11.59 -3.02
C PHE A 153 -5.66 -12.33 -2.85
N ILE A 154 -6.67 -11.60 -2.42
CA ILE A 154 -8.02 -12.11 -2.15
C ILE A 154 -8.83 -12.25 -3.45
N TYR A 155 -8.82 -11.19 -4.28
CA TYR A 155 -9.61 -11.15 -5.50
C TYR A 155 -8.88 -11.76 -6.70
N PRO A 156 -9.57 -12.54 -7.55
CA PRO A 156 -8.98 -13.05 -8.81
C PRO A 156 -8.48 -11.93 -9.73
N LYS A 157 -9.19 -10.80 -9.76
CA LYS A 157 -8.79 -9.62 -10.56
C LYS A 157 -7.47 -9.02 -10.09
N ALA A 158 -7.22 -8.98 -8.78
CA ALA A 158 -5.93 -8.53 -8.26
C ALA A 158 -4.79 -9.46 -8.68
N ARG A 159 -5.00 -10.79 -8.65
CA ARG A 159 -4.01 -11.77 -9.16
C ARG A 159 -3.71 -11.58 -10.64
N GLU A 160 -4.74 -11.28 -11.45
CA GLU A 160 -4.57 -10.98 -12.88
C GLU A 160 -3.69 -9.74 -13.06
N LEU A 161 -4.01 -8.62 -12.38
CA LEU A 161 -3.26 -7.38 -12.45
C LEU A 161 -1.83 -7.50 -11.90
N ALA A 162 -1.62 -8.39 -10.95
CA ALA A 162 -0.31 -8.65 -10.36
C ALA A 162 0.65 -9.39 -11.28
N ARG A 163 0.18 -10.13 -12.28
CA ARG A 163 1.00 -11.03 -13.11
C ARG A 163 2.21 -10.34 -13.72
N ASP A 164 1.97 -9.26 -14.47
CA ASP A 164 3.05 -8.53 -15.14
C ASP A 164 3.94 -7.77 -14.16
N LYS A 165 3.35 -7.26 -13.07
CA LYS A 165 4.06 -6.58 -11.99
C LYS A 165 5.03 -7.53 -11.27
N LYS A 166 4.59 -8.75 -10.95
CA LYS A 166 5.45 -9.81 -10.35
C LYS A 166 6.56 -10.22 -11.33
N ALA A 167 6.24 -10.44 -12.60
CA ALA A 167 7.22 -10.78 -13.62
C ALA A 167 8.30 -9.69 -13.78
N PHE A 168 7.91 -8.42 -13.70
CA PHE A 168 8.87 -7.31 -13.68
C PHE A 168 9.81 -7.40 -12.48
N LEU A 169 9.28 -7.57 -11.26
CA LEU A 169 10.10 -7.65 -10.05
C LEU A 169 11.09 -8.82 -10.08
N CYS A 170 10.65 -10.00 -10.52
CA CYS A 170 11.54 -11.15 -10.66
C CYS A 170 12.72 -10.82 -11.59
N LYS A 171 12.45 -10.23 -12.76
CA LYS A 171 13.50 -9.83 -13.70
C LYS A 171 14.44 -8.75 -13.12
N ALA A 172 13.90 -7.78 -12.40
CA ALA A 172 14.68 -6.71 -11.77
C ALA A 172 15.62 -7.27 -10.71
N ILE A 173 15.14 -8.16 -9.85
CA ILE A 173 15.95 -8.85 -8.82
C ILE A 173 17.05 -9.68 -9.48
N ASP A 174 16.72 -10.49 -10.48
CA ASP A 174 17.68 -11.33 -11.18
C ASP A 174 18.79 -10.49 -11.83
N GLN A 175 18.43 -9.34 -12.42
CA GLN A 175 19.39 -8.43 -13.03
C GLN A 175 20.29 -7.77 -11.97
N LEU A 176 19.72 -7.30 -10.85
CA LEU A 176 20.49 -6.73 -9.73
C LEU A 176 21.48 -7.75 -9.17
N LYS A 177 21.06 -9.00 -8.93
CA LYS A 177 21.95 -10.06 -8.44
C LYS A 177 23.12 -10.33 -9.40
N LYS A 178 22.86 -10.35 -10.71
CA LYS A 178 23.91 -10.53 -11.73
C LYS A 178 24.92 -9.37 -11.70
N GLU A 179 24.45 -8.13 -11.62
CA GLU A 179 25.32 -6.97 -11.61
C GLU A 179 26.15 -6.89 -10.32
N LEU A 180 25.56 -7.21 -9.18
CA LEU A 180 26.30 -7.29 -7.90
C LEU A 180 27.38 -8.37 -7.92
N ALA A 181 27.09 -9.53 -8.53
CA ALA A 181 28.10 -10.61 -8.66
C ALA A 181 29.31 -10.16 -9.50
N LEU A 182 29.13 -9.30 -10.51
CA LEU A 182 30.23 -8.77 -11.31
C LEU A 182 31.13 -7.82 -10.52
N SER A 183 30.61 -7.10 -9.52
CA SER A 183 31.41 -6.19 -8.69
C SER A 183 32.30 -6.90 -7.69
N LEU A 184 32.05 -8.19 -7.39
CA LEU A 184 32.85 -9.02 -6.50
C LEU A 184 34.06 -9.69 -7.18
N ILE A 185 34.16 -9.65 -8.50
CA ILE A 185 35.25 -10.29 -9.27
C ILE A 185 36.53 -9.43 -9.28
N HIS A 186 36.47 -8.19 -8.81
CA HIS A 186 37.57 -7.25 -8.83
C HIS A 186 38.17 -6.89 -7.46
N ILE A 187 37.86 -7.69 -6.42
CA ILE A 187 38.49 -7.63 -5.11
C ILE A 187 39.32 -8.89 -4.91
#